data_946bed2571d48706e4733daf7314525a
#
_entry.id   946bed2571d48706e4733daf7314525a
#
_cell.length_a   1.000
_cell.length_b   1.000
_cell.length_c   1.000
_cell.angle_alpha   90.00
_cell.angle_beta   90.00
_cell.angle_gamma   90.00
#
_symmetry.space_group_name_H-M   'P 1'
#
loop_
_entity.id
_entity.type
_entity.pdbx_description
1 polymer ?
#
loop_
_entity_poly.entity_id
_entity_poly.type
_entity_poly.pdbx_seq_one_letter_code
_entity_poly.pdbx_strand_id
1 'polypeptide(L)'
;ANCERFITDELKVAENTILGASDKIVTLEQEIFAEIRDFAATQLRLVQETATAVAQIDVLCSFATAAVNNNYTKPEIAIDGIIDIKNGRHPVVELMQKDEVFVPNDTYLDLTSNRMAVITGPNMSGKSTYMRQVALITLMAQIGCFVPADYAKISVVDQIFTRIGASDDLTAGQSTFMVETVSYTHLTLPT
;
A
#
# COMPACT_ATOMS: atom_id res chain seq x y z
N ALA A 1 50.38 58.17 8.75
CA ALA A 1 49.77 58.88 7.61
C ALA A 1 48.40 59.36 8.05
N ASN A 2 48.24 60.69 8.29
CA ASN A 2 46.93 61.29 8.52
C ASN A 2 46.19 61.32 7.18
N CYS A 3 45.21 60.43 6.99
CA CYS A 3 44.25 60.53 5.90
C CYS A 3 43.06 61.36 6.38
N GLU A 4 42.84 62.52 5.84
CA GLU A 4 41.60 63.27 5.99
C GLU A 4 40.55 62.60 5.11
N ARG A 5 39.40 62.14 5.71
CA ARG A 5 38.27 61.57 4.98
C ARG A 5 37.33 62.72 4.61
N PHE A 6 37.19 62.99 3.33
CA PHE A 6 36.18 63.91 2.82
C PHE A 6 34.92 63.09 2.47
N ILE A 7 33.80 63.54 2.97
CA ILE A 7 32.47 62.92 2.66
C ILE A 7 31.79 63.95 1.71
N THR A 8 31.55 63.48 0.49
CA THR A 8 30.70 64.25 -0.44
C THR A 8 29.28 63.65 -0.40
N ASP A 9 28.27 64.47 -0.77
CA ASP A 9 26.87 63.98 -0.81
C ASP A 9 26.67 62.78 -1.77
N GLU A 10 27.42 62.82 -2.89
CA GLU A 10 27.43 61.73 -3.87
C GLU A 10 27.98 60.42 -3.27
N LEU A 11 29.08 60.52 -2.51
CA LEU A 11 29.67 59.36 -1.83
C LEU A 11 28.71 58.77 -0.80
N LYS A 12 27.98 59.62 -0.06
CA LYS A 12 27.00 59.22 0.94
C LYS A 12 25.80 58.50 0.31
N VAL A 13 25.34 58.93 -0.86
CA VAL A 13 24.28 58.27 -1.63
C VAL A 13 24.76 56.91 -2.11
N ALA A 14 25.97 56.81 -2.65
CA ALA A 14 26.54 55.53 -3.09
C ALA A 14 26.74 54.55 -1.94
N GLU A 15 27.24 55.01 -0.78
CA GLU A 15 27.41 54.21 0.43
C GLU A 15 26.05 53.64 0.93
N ASN A 16 25.03 54.48 1.04
CA ASN A 16 23.70 54.08 1.43
C ASN A 16 23.07 53.05 0.45
N THR A 17 23.36 53.22 -0.84
CA THR A 17 22.88 52.29 -1.85
C THR A 17 23.54 50.92 -1.73
N ILE A 18 24.87 50.92 -1.50
CA ILE A 18 25.64 49.67 -1.34
C ILE A 18 25.27 48.97 -0.02
N LEU A 19 25.25 49.70 1.10
CA LEU A 19 24.91 49.13 2.41
C LEU A 19 23.47 48.63 2.48
N GLY A 20 22.54 49.34 1.84
CA GLY A 20 21.13 48.93 1.77
C GLY A 20 20.80 47.90 0.68
N ALA A 21 21.75 47.55 -0.20
CA ALA A 21 21.48 46.63 -1.31
C ALA A 21 21.12 45.21 -0.85
N SER A 22 21.81 44.71 0.15
CA SER A 22 21.53 43.36 0.72
C SER A 22 20.11 43.24 1.27
N ASP A 23 19.68 44.22 2.04
CA ASP A 23 18.34 44.22 2.64
C ASP A 23 17.25 44.37 1.55
N LYS A 24 17.50 45.17 0.54
CA LYS A 24 16.58 45.30 -0.59
C LYS A 24 16.47 44.04 -1.42
N ILE A 25 17.58 43.30 -1.61
CA ILE A 25 17.57 42.00 -2.31
C ILE A 25 16.70 41.02 -1.54
N VAL A 26 16.92 40.86 -0.23
CA VAL A 26 16.11 39.95 0.61
C VAL A 26 14.62 40.32 0.59
N THR A 27 14.31 41.61 0.67
CA THR A 27 12.93 42.09 0.60
C THR A 27 12.28 41.72 -0.73
N LEU A 28 12.98 42.00 -1.85
CA LEU A 28 12.47 41.68 -3.18
C LEU A 28 12.33 40.19 -3.42
N GLU A 29 13.27 39.38 -2.94
CA GLU A 29 13.17 37.91 -2.98
C GLU A 29 11.93 37.40 -2.23
N GLN A 30 11.64 37.97 -1.05
CA GLN A 30 10.44 37.60 -0.27
C GLN A 30 9.15 38.02 -1.00
N GLU A 31 9.10 39.19 -1.62
CA GLU A 31 7.95 39.63 -2.39
C GLU A 31 7.70 38.71 -3.60
N ILE A 32 8.73 38.43 -4.40
CA ILE A 32 8.61 37.49 -5.54
C ILE A 32 8.23 36.11 -5.11
N PHE A 33 8.81 35.58 -4.01
CA PHE A 33 8.46 34.30 -3.48
C PHE A 33 6.99 34.24 -3.05
N ALA A 34 6.51 35.30 -2.39
CA ALA A 34 5.11 35.38 -1.96
C ALA A 34 4.15 35.39 -3.17
N GLU A 35 4.46 36.15 -4.22
CA GLU A 35 3.67 36.18 -5.45
C GLU A 35 3.60 34.81 -6.12
N ILE A 36 4.72 34.09 -6.26
CA ILE A 36 4.79 32.78 -6.87
C ILE A 36 4.01 31.75 -5.99
N ARG A 37 4.19 31.80 -4.68
CA ARG A 37 3.46 30.96 -3.74
C ARG A 37 1.95 31.14 -3.84
N ASP A 38 1.51 32.39 -3.86
CA ASP A 38 0.09 32.73 -3.90
C ASP A 38 -0.53 32.36 -5.26
N PHE A 39 0.21 32.55 -6.35
CA PHE A 39 -0.18 32.05 -7.66
C PHE A 39 -0.34 30.52 -7.65
N ALA A 40 0.66 29.79 -7.15
CA ALA A 40 0.59 28.33 -7.04
C ALA A 40 -0.61 27.86 -6.17
N ALA A 41 -0.89 28.57 -5.07
CA ALA A 41 -2.01 28.29 -4.21
C ALA A 41 -3.37 28.41 -4.94
N THR A 42 -3.51 29.33 -5.87
CA THR A 42 -4.74 29.46 -6.69
C THR A 42 -4.99 28.25 -7.59
N GLN A 43 -3.92 27.54 -8.00
CA GLN A 43 -4.00 26.36 -8.87
C GLN A 43 -4.00 25.03 -8.11
N LEU A 44 -3.85 25.07 -6.78
CA LEU A 44 -3.68 23.87 -5.96
C LEU A 44 -4.81 22.84 -6.15
N ARG A 45 -6.04 23.29 -6.20
CA ARG A 45 -7.20 22.41 -6.39
C ARG A 45 -7.14 21.66 -7.72
N LEU A 46 -6.85 22.34 -8.81
CA LEU A 46 -6.76 21.75 -10.14
C LEU A 46 -5.63 20.71 -10.20
N VAL A 47 -4.49 21.03 -9.60
CA VAL A 47 -3.33 20.12 -9.52
C VAL A 47 -3.70 18.87 -8.72
N GLN A 48 -4.37 19.02 -7.57
CA GLN A 48 -4.79 17.90 -6.73
C GLN A 48 -5.83 17.01 -7.44
N GLU A 49 -6.82 17.59 -8.08
CA GLU A 49 -7.83 16.84 -8.86
C GLU A 49 -7.16 16.05 -10.00
N THR A 50 -6.24 16.69 -10.72
CA THR A 50 -5.49 16.04 -11.80
C THR A 50 -4.60 14.91 -11.26
N ALA A 51 -3.87 15.15 -10.17
CA ALA A 51 -3.02 14.14 -9.55
C ALA A 51 -3.83 12.92 -9.09
N THR A 52 -5.01 13.14 -8.52
CA THR A 52 -5.91 12.06 -8.11
C THR A 52 -6.39 11.24 -9.32
N ALA A 53 -6.78 11.90 -10.40
CA ALA A 53 -7.20 11.20 -11.62
C ALA A 53 -6.05 10.39 -12.24
N VAL A 54 -4.86 10.95 -12.31
CA VAL A 54 -3.66 10.25 -12.81
C VAL A 54 -3.33 9.04 -11.93
N ALA A 55 -3.38 9.19 -10.59
CA ALA A 55 -3.13 8.09 -9.66
C ALA A 55 -4.14 6.94 -9.84
N GLN A 56 -5.43 7.25 -10.05
CA GLN A 56 -6.44 6.23 -10.32
C GLN A 56 -6.16 5.46 -11.62
N ILE A 57 -5.78 6.16 -12.69
CA ILE A 57 -5.44 5.54 -13.97
C ILE A 57 -4.19 4.66 -13.80
N ASP A 58 -3.18 5.11 -13.10
CA ASP A 58 -1.95 4.36 -12.86
C ASP A 58 -2.20 3.05 -12.11
N VAL A 59 -3.03 3.09 -11.05
CA VAL A 59 -3.44 1.88 -10.31
C VAL A 59 -4.18 0.90 -11.23
N LEU A 60 -5.14 1.37 -12.03
CA LEU A 60 -5.89 0.51 -12.95
C LEU A 60 -4.99 -0.09 -14.03
N CYS A 61 -4.05 0.67 -14.57
CA CYS A 61 -3.06 0.18 -15.52
C CYS A 61 -2.14 -0.89 -14.88
N SER A 62 -1.72 -0.69 -13.64
CA SER A 62 -0.92 -1.65 -12.89
C SER A 62 -1.69 -2.96 -12.66
N PHE A 63 -2.96 -2.88 -12.27
CA PHE A 63 -3.82 -4.07 -12.11
C PHE A 63 -4.02 -4.81 -13.43
N ALA A 64 -4.27 -4.08 -14.51
CA ALA A 64 -4.45 -4.67 -15.83
C ALA A 64 -3.16 -5.38 -16.32
N THR A 65 -2.02 -4.75 -16.13
CA THR A 65 -0.72 -5.32 -16.48
C THR A 65 -0.44 -6.60 -15.68
N ALA A 66 -0.68 -6.58 -14.37
CA ALA A 66 -0.54 -7.76 -13.53
C ALA A 66 -1.48 -8.89 -13.95
N ALA A 67 -2.73 -8.55 -14.27
CA ALA A 67 -3.74 -9.52 -14.69
C ALA A 67 -3.36 -10.21 -16.02
N VAL A 68 -2.91 -9.44 -17.00
CA VAL A 68 -2.51 -9.97 -18.32
C VAL A 68 -1.26 -10.84 -18.19
N ASN A 69 -0.24 -10.37 -17.47
CA ASN A 69 1.03 -11.07 -17.36
C ASN A 69 0.93 -12.40 -16.58
N ASN A 70 -0.03 -12.49 -15.64
CA ASN A 70 -0.14 -13.64 -14.75
C ASN A 70 -1.43 -14.46 -14.98
N ASN A 71 -2.16 -14.21 -16.07
CA ASN A 71 -3.41 -14.91 -16.38
C ASN A 71 -4.41 -14.88 -15.22
N TYR A 72 -4.66 -13.68 -14.69
CA TYR A 72 -5.66 -13.50 -13.65
C TYR A 72 -7.05 -13.33 -14.25
N THR A 73 -8.06 -13.81 -13.55
CA THR A 73 -9.47 -13.80 -13.98
C THR A 73 -10.26 -12.73 -13.22
N LYS A 74 -11.23 -12.13 -13.88
CA LYS A 74 -12.14 -11.17 -13.25
C LYS A 74 -13.03 -11.88 -12.23
N PRO A 75 -12.99 -11.53 -10.93
CA PRO A 75 -13.86 -12.12 -9.93
C PRO A 75 -15.28 -11.59 -10.05
N GLU A 76 -16.25 -12.41 -9.68
CA GLU A 76 -17.63 -12.00 -9.41
C GLU A 76 -17.69 -11.49 -7.96
N ILE A 77 -18.14 -10.25 -7.77
CA ILE A 77 -18.30 -9.66 -6.44
C ILE A 77 -19.76 -9.77 -6.02
N ALA A 78 -20.03 -10.34 -4.85
CA ALA A 78 -21.36 -10.56 -4.31
C ALA A 78 -21.47 -10.07 -2.86
N ILE A 79 -22.68 -10.15 -2.29
CA ILE A 79 -22.96 -9.81 -0.88
C ILE A 79 -23.70 -10.97 -0.16
N ASP A 80 -23.64 -12.14 -0.75
CA ASP A 80 -24.36 -13.33 -0.28
C ASP A 80 -23.60 -14.19 0.74
N GLY A 81 -22.41 -13.78 1.12
CA GLY A 81 -21.57 -14.47 2.09
C GLY A 81 -20.85 -15.71 1.54
N ILE A 82 -20.79 -15.87 0.22
CA ILE A 82 -20.13 -17.01 -0.43
C ILE A 82 -18.72 -16.61 -0.89
N ILE A 83 -17.77 -17.49 -0.63
CA ILE A 83 -16.42 -17.50 -1.22
C ILE A 83 -16.29 -18.81 -1.99
N ASP A 84 -16.33 -18.74 -3.33
CA ASP A 84 -16.15 -19.89 -4.22
C ASP A 84 -15.00 -19.58 -5.18
N ILE A 85 -13.90 -20.30 -5.02
CA ILE A 85 -12.67 -20.15 -5.80
C ILE A 85 -12.38 -21.50 -6.46
N LYS A 86 -12.20 -21.48 -7.79
CA LYS A 86 -11.80 -22.67 -8.54
C LYS A 86 -10.38 -22.48 -9.07
N ASN A 87 -9.56 -23.50 -8.87
CA ASN A 87 -8.16 -23.50 -9.28
C ASN A 87 -7.41 -22.25 -8.81
N GLY A 88 -7.64 -21.85 -7.54
CA GLY A 88 -6.95 -20.71 -6.93
C GLY A 88 -5.44 -20.97 -6.84
N ARG A 89 -4.63 -19.93 -7.09
CA ARG A 89 -3.18 -19.96 -7.03
C ARG A 89 -2.69 -18.89 -6.06
N HIS A 90 -1.53 -19.12 -5.46
CA HIS A 90 -0.94 -18.13 -4.55
C HIS A 90 -0.13 -17.10 -5.36
N PRO A 91 -0.53 -15.81 -5.43
CA PRO A 91 0.04 -14.83 -6.37
C PRO A 91 1.55 -14.64 -6.21
N VAL A 92 2.08 -14.77 -5.00
CA VAL A 92 3.51 -14.57 -4.75
C VAL A 92 4.29 -15.88 -4.95
N VAL A 93 3.78 -17.00 -4.43
CA VAL A 93 4.49 -18.29 -4.50
C VAL A 93 4.61 -18.76 -5.95
N GLU A 94 3.54 -18.61 -6.74
CA GLU A 94 3.55 -18.95 -8.17
C GLU A 94 4.63 -18.20 -8.95
N LEU A 95 4.85 -16.91 -8.63
CA LEU A 95 5.87 -16.10 -9.30
C LEU A 95 7.29 -16.40 -8.83
N MET A 96 7.45 -16.91 -7.62
CA MET A 96 8.78 -17.23 -7.06
C MET A 96 9.26 -18.63 -7.45
N GLN A 97 8.35 -19.56 -7.64
CA GLN A 97 8.65 -20.95 -8.05
C GLN A 97 8.74 -21.04 -9.57
N LYS A 98 9.91 -20.74 -10.14
CA LYS A 98 10.10 -20.79 -11.59
C LYS A 98 10.26 -22.20 -12.15
N ASP A 99 10.71 -23.14 -11.33
CA ASP A 99 11.07 -24.51 -11.73
C ASP A 99 10.00 -25.55 -11.37
N GLU A 100 9.01 -25.19 -10.56
CA GLU A 100 7.93 -26.08 -10.14
C GLU A 100 6.57 -25.48 -10.49
N VAL A 101 5.67 -26.32 -10.97
CA VAL A 101 4.29 -25.91 -11.27
C VAL A 101 3.52 -25.80 -9.97
N PHE A 102 2.97 -24.61 -9.67
CA PHE A 102 2.08 -24.44 -8.53
C PHE A 102 0.81 -25.30 -8.72
N VAL A 103 0.47 -26.10 -7.72
CA VAL A 103 -0.76 -26.91 -7.73
C VAL A 103 -1.94 -26.04 -7.30
N PRO A 104 -2.91 -25.76 -8.18
CA PRO A 104 -4.07 -24.94 -7.84
C PRO A 104 -4.99 -25.65 -6.81
N ASN A 105 -5.75 -24.85 -6.07
CA ASN A 105 -6.64 -25.36 -5.03
C ASN A 105 -8.03 -24.74 -5.13
N ASP A 106 -9.07 -25.54 -4.91
CA ASP A 106 -10.44 -25.07 -4.77
C ASP A 106 -10.72 -24.63 -3.33
N THR A 107 -11.60 -23.64 -3.20
CA THR A 107 -12.10 -23.18 -1.91
C THR A 107 -13.59 -22.90 -2.02
N TYR A 108 -14.37 -23.43 -1.09
CA TYR A 108 -15.78 -23.09 -0.96
C TYR A 108 -16.14 -22.85 0.50
N LEU A 109 -16.62 -21.64 0.81
CA LEU A 109 -17.13 -21.26 2.12
C LEU A 109 -18.46 -20.53 1.96
N ASP A 110 -19.40 -20.77 2.87
CA ASP A 110 -20.68 -20.09 2.92
C ASP A 110 -21.08 -19.76 4.38
N LEU A 111 -22.19 -19.04 4.56
CA LEU A 111 -22.67 -18.66 5.89
C LEU A 111 -23.56 -19.74 6.55
N THR A 112 -23.76 -20.88 5.91
CA THR A 112 -24.69 -21.92 6.35
C THR A 112 -24.00 -23.24 6.73
N SER A 113 -23.71 -24.06 5.75
CA SER A 113 -23.19 -25.41 5.94
C SER A 113 -21.67 -25.50 5.94
N ASN A 114 -20.98 -24.57 5.27
CA ASN A 114 -19.53 -24.57 5.12
C ASN A 114 -18.89 -23.30 5.69
N ARG A 115 -19.22 -22.98 6.95
CA ARG A 115 -18.71 -21.78 7.63
C ARG A 115 -17.24 -21.87 8.02
N MET A 116 -16.72 -23.07 8.16
CA MET A 116 -15.38 -23.34 8.65
C MET A 116 -14.75 -24.51 7.91
N ALA A 117 -13.52 -24.34 7.48
CA ALA A 117 -12.72 -25.42 6.93
C ALA A 117 -11.59 -25.80 7.91
N VAL A 118 -11.49 -27.09 8.25
CA VAL A 118 -10.39 -27.62 9.05
C VAL A 118 -9.34 -28.20 8.10
N ILE A 119 -8.16 -27.60 8.10
CA ILE A 119 -7.07 -27.95 7.19
C ILE A 119 -6.02 -28.75 7.96
N THR A 120 -5.85 -30.02 7.61
CA THR A 120 -4.89 -30.92 8.24
C THR A 120 -3.84 -31.40 7.24
N GLY A 121 -2.70 -31.87 7.73
CA GLY A 121 -1.62 -32.39 6.89
C GLY A 121 -0.25 -32.25 7.55
N PRO A 122 0.79 -32.90 7.00
CA PRO A 122 2.16 -32.84 7.54
C PRO A 122 2.74 -31.42 7.46
N ASN A 123 3.88 -31.20 8.13
CA ASN A 123 4.62 -29.94 7.98
C ASN A 123 5.12 -29.81 6.54
N MET A 124 5.25 -28.57 6.07
CA MET A 124 5.65 -28.22 4.69
C MET A 124 4.71 -28.70 3.59
N SER A 125 3.48 -29.15 3.90
CA SER A 125 2.49 -29.57 2.90
C SER A 125 1.70 -28.45 2.24
N GLY A 126 2.05 -27.19 2.50
CA GLY A 126 1.38 -26.03 1.87
C GLY A 126 0.15 -25.50 2.62
N LYS A 127 -0.18 -26.00 3.83
CA LYS A 127 -1.35 -25.52 4.63
C LYS A 127 -1.38 -24.00 4.79
N SER A 128 -0.28 -23.42 5.22
CA SER A 128 -0.16 -21.97 5.42
C SER A 128 -0.22 -21.20 4.11
N THR A 129 0.32 -21.77 3.04
CA THR A 129 0.25 -21.21 1.68
C THR A 129 -1.19 -21.15 1.20
N TYR A 130 -1.96 -22.23 1.39
CA TYR A 130 -3.38 -22.27 1.05
C TYR A 130 -4.20 -21.22 1.82
N MET A 131 -4.02 -21.10 3.14
CA MET A 131 -4.73 -20.08 3.94
C MET A 131 -4.42 -18.66 3.48
N ARG A 132 -3.14 -18.37 3.21
CA ARG A 132 -2.71 -17.06 2.66
C ARG A 132 -3.29 -16.80 1.28
N GLN A 133 -3.32 -17.82 0.42
CA GLN A 133 -3.90 -17.74 -0.91
C GLN A 133 -5.36 -17.27 -0.86
N VAL A 134 -6.20 -17.89 -0.03
CA VAL A 134 -7.61 -17.51 0.11
C VAL A 134 -7.75 -16.07 0.60
N ALA A 135 -6.97 -15.68 1.60
CA ALA A 135 -6.99 -14.31 2.13
C ALA A 135 -6.54 -13.28 1.08
N LEU A 136 -5.47 -13.58 0.32
CA LEU A 136 -4.96 -12.68 -0.72
C LEU A 136 -5.93 -12.57 -1.90
N ILE A 137 -6.53 -13.66 -2.36
CA ILE A 137 -7.54 -13.63 -3.42
C ILE A 137 -8.74 -12.78 -3.01
N THR A 138 -9.22 -12.94 -1.77
CA THR A 138 -10.31 -12.13 -1.22
C THR A 138 -9.93 -10.64 -1.16
N LEU A 139 -8.72 -10.32 -0.70
CA LEU A 139 -8.23 -8.95 -0.66
C LEU A 139 -8.12 -8.35 -2.06
N MET A 140 -7.50 -9.07 -3.01
CA MET A 140 -7.34 -8.64 -4.40
C MET A 140 -8.70 -8.36 -5.05
N ALA A 141 -9.68 -9.22 -4.85
CA ALA A 141 -11.04 -9.01 -5.35
C ALA A 141 -11.67 -7.73 -4.79
N GLN A 142 -11.53 -7.46 -3.49
CA GLN A 142 -12.14 -6.29 -2.84
C GLN A 142 -11.48 -4.95 -3.22
N ILE A 143 -10.20 -4.94 -3.55
CA ILE A 143 -9.54 -3.72 -4.06
C ILE A 143 -9.77 -3.50 -5.57
N GLY A 144 -10.54 -4.38 -6.24
CA GLY A 144 -10.86 -4.27 -7.66
C GLY A 144 -9.82 -4.88 -8.61
N CYS A 145 -8.89 -5.68 -8.09
CA CYS A 145 -7.91 -6.41 -8.89
C CYS A 145 -8.50 -7.74 -9.40
N PHE A 146 -8.04 -8.20 -10.57
CA PHE A 146 -8.28 -9.57 -11.00
C PHE A 146 -7.48 -10.56 -10.14
N VAL A 147 -7.94 -11.80 -10.06
CA VAL A 147 -7.44 -12.79 -9.10
C VAL A 147 -6.81 -14.00 -9.79
N PRO A 148 -5.80 -14.63 -9.17
CA PRO A 148 -5.15 -15.83 -9.66
C PRO A 148 -6.04 -17.08 -9.46
N ALA A 149 -7.04 -17.24 -10.29
CA ALA A 149 -7.96 -18.37 -10.28
C ALA A 149 -8.59 -18.56 -11.66
N ASP A 150 -9.16 -19.74 -11.94
CA ASP A 150 -9.94 -19.94 -13.16
C ASP A 150 -11.34 -19.33 -13.03
N TYR A 151 -11.90 -19.40 -11.82
CA TYR A 151 -13.14 -18.75 -11.44
C TYR A 151 -13.06 -18.31 -9.98
N ALA A 152 -13.63 -17.16 -9.67
CA ALA A 152 -13.78 -16.70 -8.31
C ALA A 152 -15.10 -15.92 -8.14
N LYS A 153 -15.90 -16.32 -7.17
CA LYS A 153 -17.02 -15.56 -6.64
C LYS A 153 -16.69 -15.21 -5.20
N ILE A 154 -16.57 -13.93 -4.91
CA ILE A 154 -16.11 -13.42 -3.62
C ILE A 154 -17.17 -12.51 -3.04
N SER A 155 -17.71 -12.86 -1.90
CA SER A 155 -18.54 -11.94 -1.12
C SER A 155 -17.69 -10.87 -0.46
N VAL A 156 -18.24 -9.65 -0.40
CA VAL A 156 -17.63 -8.56 0.35
C VAL A 156 -17.55 -8.93 1.82
N VAL A 157 -16.37 -8.77 2.41
CA VAL A 157 -16.11 -9.01 3.83
C VAL A 157 -15.63 -7.73 4.51
N ASP A 158 -16.04 -7.52 5.75
CA ASP A 158 -15.67 -6.32 6.49
C ASP A 158 -14.21 -6.33 6.93
N GLN A 159 -13.67 -7.52 7.24
CA GLN A 159 -12.32 -7.68 7.77
C GLN A 159 -11.72 -9.03 7.36
N ILE A 160 -10.41 -9.07 7.19
CA ILE A 160 -9.63 -10.27 6.93
C ILE A 160 -8.60 -10.40 8.04
N PHE A 161 -8.72 -11.43 8.86
CA PHE A 161 -7.75 -11.74 9.91
C PHE A 161 -6.94 -12.96 9.50
N THR A 162 -5.62 -12.84 9.52
CA THR A 162 -4.72 -13.96 9.29
C THR A 162 -3.77 -14.11 10.46
N ARG A 163 -3.69 -15.32 11.00
CA ARG A 163 -2.62 -15.70 11.89
C ARG A 163 -1.93 -16.92 11.33
N ILE A 164 -0.78 -16.72 10.78
CA ILE A 164 0.00 -17.77 10.13
C ILE A 164 1.33 -17.83 10.84
N GLY A 165 1.48 -18.85 11.68
CA GLY A 165 2.65 -19.22 12.46
C GLY A 165 3.66 -18.14 12.79
N ALA A 166 3.95 -17.90 14.05
CA ALA A 166 5.21 -17.27 14.41
C ALA A 166 6.33 -18.10 13.76
N SER A 167 7.25 -17.47 13.04
CA SER A 167 8.52 -18.10 12.71
C SER A 167 9.07 -18.70 14.01
N ASP A 168 9.47 -19.97 13.99
CA ASP A 168 10.12 -20.59 15.13
C ASP A 168 11.27 -19.67 15.58
N ASP A 169 11.03 -18.87 16.60
CA ASP A 169 12.10 -18.14 17.27
C ASP A 169 12.77 -19.14 18.22
N LEU A 170 13.60 -19.99 17.62
CA LEU A 170 14.40 -21.00 18.30
C LEU A 170 15.30 -20.39 19.37
N THR A 171 15.52 -19.04 19.32
CA THR A 171 16.34 -18.32 20.29
C THR A 171 15.61 -18.01 21.60
N ALA A 172 14.27 -17.98 21.60
CA ALA A 172 13.47 -17.70 22.80
C ALA A 172 12.99 -18.97 23.52
N GLY A 173 13.26 -20.17 23.01
CA GLY A 173 12.89 -21.45 23.65
C GLY A 173 11.37 -21.64 23.85
N GLN A 174 10.53 -20.83 23.20
CA GLN A 174 9.08 -20.94 23.30
C GLN A 174 8.53 -21.78 22.15
N SER A 175 7.75 -22.78 22.50
CA SER A 175 7.02 -23.61 21.53
C SER A 175 6.02 -22.72 20.76
N THR A 176 5.92 -22.94 19.43
CA THR A 176 4.88 -22.30 18.58
C THR A 176 3.49 -22.42 19.17
N PHE A 177 3.18 -23.55 19.84
CA PHE A 177 1.93 -23.77 20.57
C PHE A 177 1.71 -22.75 21.70
N MET A 178 2.74 -22.42 22.48
CA MET A 178 2.65 -21.42 23.56
C MET A 178 2.43 -20.01 22.99
N VAL A 179 3.16 -19.63 21.95
CA VAL A 179 3.00 -18.33 21.29
C VAL A 179 1.61 -18.20 20.65
N GLU A 180 1.10 -19.24 20.06
CA GLU A 180 -0.25 -19.29 19.50
C GLU A 180 -1.33 -19.21 20.57
N THR A 181 -1.18 -19.89 21.70
CA THR A 181 -2.14 -19.87 22.81
C THR A 181 -2.22 -18.51 23.50
N VAL A 182 -1.09 -17.85 23.73
CA VAL A 182 -1.04 -16.52 24.36
C VAL A 182 -1.69 -15.46 23.47
N SER A 183 -1.52 -15.55 22.17
CA SER A 183 -2.15 -14.56 21.26
C SER A 183 -3.65 -14.78 21.08
N TYR A 184 -4.15 -16.01 21.22
CA TYR A 184 -5.58 -16.29 21.18
C TYR A 184 -6.34 -15.62 22.34
N THR A 185 -5.72 -15.54 23.54
CA THR A 185 -6.30 -14.85 24.70
C THR A 185 -6.36 -13.32 24.55
N HIS A 186 -5.55 -12.74 23.67
CA HIS A 186 -5.59 -11.30 23.35
C HIS A 186 -6.56 -10.93 22.22
N LEU A 187 -7.08 -11.91 21.49
CA LEU A 187 -8.09 -11.73 20.44
C LEU A 187 -9.53 -11.89 20.92
N THR A 188 -9.76 -12.24 22.18
CA THR A 188 -11.10 -12.19 22.77
C THR A 188 -11.48 -10.73 22.93
N LEU A 189 -12.41 -10.30 22.07
CA LEU A 189 -13.00 -8.97 22.05
C LEU A 189 -13.51 -8.57 23.43
N PRO A 190 -13.36 -7.28 23.82
CA PRO A 190 -14.07 -6.77 24.96
C PRO A 190 -15.58 -6.88 24.65
N THR A 191 -16.29 -7.56 25.51
CA THR A 191 -17.76 -7.59 25.59
C THR A 191 -18.29 -6.19 25.88
#